data_919e1161b183f9d8f48f6979fc21d723
#
_entry.id   919e1161b183f9d8f48f6979fc21d723
#
_cell.length_a   1.000
_cell.length_b   1.000
_cell.length_c   1.000
_cell.angle_alpha   90.00
_cell.angle_beta   90.00
_cell.angle_gamma   90.00
#
_symmetry.space_group_name_H-M   'P 1'
#
loop_
_entity.id
_entity.type
_entity.pdbx_description
1 polymer ?
#
loop_
_entity_poly.entity_id
_entity_poly.type
_entity_poly.pdbx_seq_one_letter_code
_entity_poly.pdbx_strand_id
1 'polypeptide(L)'
;MRDELDLKKHIRNVDDFPIPGIKFRDITSLIETPEPFRKTCKELTKITRDFSADLVVSIESRGFIFAGSVSTDLLLPFVLARKPGKLPNDTYIKSFDLEYGSTSIEIQKNTNI
;
A
#
# COMPACT_ATOMS: atom_id res chain seq x y z
N MET A 1 7.34 -6.31 25.22
CA MET A 1 6.71 -7.58 25.06
C MET A 1 6.70 -8.04 23.61
N ARG A 2 7.02 -9.27 23.44
CA ARG A 2 7.06 -9.83 22.12
C ARG A 2 5.68 -10.12 21.59
N ASP A 3 5.54 -9.87 20.33
CA ASP A 3 4.31 -10.16 19.66
C ASP A 3 4.24 -11.63 19.27
N GLU A 4 3.14 -12.26 19.58
CA GLU A 4 2.94 -13.66 19.28
C GLU A 4 2.59 -13.94 17.83
N LEU A 5 2.12 -12.93 17.10
CA LEU A 5 1.74 -13.11 15.72
C LEU A 5 2.91 -12.94 14.77
N ASP A 6 3.16 -13.95 13.97
CA ASP A 6 4.13 -13.88 12.88
C ASP A 6 3.38 -13.59 11.60
N LEU A 7 3.42 -12.34 11.18
CA LEU A 7 2.65 -11.89 10.02
C LEU A 7 3.07 -12.57 8.72
N LYS A 8 4.33 -12.96 8.62
CA LYS A 8 4.82 -13.62 7.40
C LYS A 8 4.11 -14.94 7.15
N LYS A 9 3.66 -15.62 8.19
CA LYS A 9 2.95 -16.89 8.04
C LYS A 9 1.60 -16.72 7.36
N HIS A 10 1.08 -15.51 7.35
CA HIS A 10 -0.21 -15.22 6.74
C HIS A 10 -0.09 -14.67 5.32
N ILE A 11 1.13 -14.59 4.80
CA ILE A 11 1.37 -14.16 3.43
C ILE A 11 1.80 -15.37 2.63
N ARG A 12 1.01 -15.73 1.63
CA ARG A 12 1.31 -16.90 0.80
C ARG A 12 2.26 -16.53 -0.32
N ASN A 13 3.12 -17.48 -0.66
CA ASN A 13 3.98 -17.37 -1.83
C ASN A 13 3.36 -18.19 -2.95
N VAL A 14 3.15 -17.56 -4.09
CA VAL A 14 2.62 -18.22 -5.27
C VAL A 14 3.68 -18.16 -6.34
N ASP A 15 4.20 -19.34 -6.69
CA ASP A 15 5.24 -19.43 -7.71
C ASP A 15 4.63 -19.30 -9.11
N ASP A 16 5.39 -18.68 -10.00
CA ASP A 16 5.01 -18.56 -11.42
C ASP A 16 3.68 -17.84 -11.62
N PHE A 17 3.48 -16.76 -10.86
CA PHE A 17 2.28 -15.94 -10.99
C PHE A 17 2.67 -14.47 -11.01
N PRO A 18 2.12 -13.67 -11.92
CA PRO A 18 1.15 -14.01 -12.98
C PRO A 18 1.78 -14.71 -14.18
N ILE A 19 3.10 -14.78 -14.23
CA ILE A 19 3.81 -15.45 -15.32
C ILE A 19 4.94 -16.30 -14.74
N PRO A 20 5.46 -17.28 -15.53
CA PRO A 20 6.58 -18.09 -15.06
C PRO A 20 7.78 -17.25 -14.63
N GLY A 21 8.43 -17.67 -13.57
CA GLY A 21 9.61 -16.99 -13.03
C GLY A 21 9.32 -15.90 -11.99
N ILE A 22 8.07 -15.54 -11.81
CA ILE A 22 7.67 -14.52 -10.84
C ILE A 22 7.13 -15.20 -9.59
N LYS A 23 7.69 -14.85 -8.43
CA LYS A 23 7.17 -15.29 -7.15
C LYS A 23 6.27 -14.21 -6.58
N PHE A 24 4.98 -14.48 -6.54
CA PHE A 24 3.98 -13.55 -6.08
C PHE A 24 3.77 -13.69 -4.56
N ARG A 25 3.80 -12.56 -3.86
CA ARG A 25 3.50 -12.53 -2.44
C ARG A 25 2.03 -12.18 -2.28
N ASP A 26 1.23 -13.18 -1.92
CA ASP A 26 -0.21 -13.03 -1.83
C ASP A 26 -0.61 -12.63 -0.40
N ILE A 27 -1.14 -11.42 -0.25
CA ILE A 27 -1.57 -10.91 1.05
C ILE A 27 -3.04 -11.18 1.33
N THR A 28 -3.74 -11.86 0.42
CA THR A 28 -5.16 -12.13 0.58
C THR A 28 -5.44 -12.87 1.88
N SER A 29 -4.64 -13.88 2.18
CA SER A 29 -4.83 -14.64 3.40
C SER A 29 -4.58 -13.79 4.66
N LEU A 30 -3.70 -12.80 4.57
CA LEU A 30 -3.46 -11.88 5.68
C LEU A 30 -4.69 -11.03 5.94
N ILE A 31 -5.24 -10.41 4.89
CA ILE A 31 -6.38 -9.51 5.07
C ILE A 31 -7.69 -10.25 5.36
N GLU A 32 -7.76 -11.54 5.02
CA GLU A 32 -8.93 -12.37 5.34
C GLU A 32 -8.95 -12.82 6.79
N THR A 33 -7.85 -12.71 7.48
CA THR A 33 -7.74 -13.16 8.87
C THR A 33 -7.74 -11.94 9.79
N PRO A 34 -8.80 -11.72 10.56
CA PRO A 34 -8.98 -10.44 11.28
C PRO A 34 -7.83 -10.04 12.19
N GLU A 35 -7.31 -10.97 12.97
CA GLU A 35 -6.27 -10.63 13.94
C GLU A 35 -4.95 -10.21 13.29
N PRO A 36 -4.38 -10.99 12.35
CA PRO A 36 -3.17 -10.57 11.65
C PRO A 36 -3.38 -9.30 10.84
N PHE A 37 -4.54 -9.12 10.24
CA PHE A 37 -4.85 -7.91 9.49
C PHE A 37 -4.84 -6.69 10.41
N ARG A 38 -5.52 -6.79 11.53
CA ARG A 38 -5.55 -5.72 12.52
C ARG A 38 -4.14 -5.40 13.04
N LYS A 39 -3.38 -6.43 13.31
CA LYS A 39 -2.00 -6.29 13.76
C LYS A 39 -1.16 -5.52 12.75
N THR A 40 -1.30 -5.86 11.46
CA THR A 40 -0.58 -5.18 10.39
C THR A 40 -0.94 -3.69 10.36
N CYS A 41 -2.23 -3.37 10.43
CA CYS A 41 -2.67 -1.98 10.41
C CYS A 41 -2.14 -1.22 11.63
N LYS A 42 -2.14 -1.84 12.80
CA LYS A 42 -1.62 -1.20 14.01
C LYS A 42 -0.12 -0.96 13.94
N GLU A 43 0.62 -1.91 13.40
CA GLU A 43 2.06 -1.75 13.24
C GLU A 43 2.38 -0.61 12.27
N LEU A 44 1.67 -0.55 11.14
CA LEU A 44 1.87 0.52 10.17
C LEU A 44 1.50 1.87 10.76
N THR A 45 0.42 1.92 11.53
CA THR A 45 0.00 3.16 12.21
C THR A 45 1.07 3.62 13.19
N LYS A 46 1.64 2.70 13.95
CA LYS A 46 2.69 3.03 14.90
C LYS A 46 3.93 3.59 14.19
N ILE A 47 4.36 2.93 13.12
CA ILE A 47 5.52 3.38 12.35
C ILE A 47 5.26 4.79 11.80
N THR A 48 4.09 5.01 11.25
CA THR A 48 3.72 6.30 10.68
C THR A 48 3.70 7.40 11.73
N ARG A 49 3.14 7.11 12.89
CA ARG A 49 3.11 8.06 14.02
C ARG A 49 4.51 8.37 14.50
N ASP A 50 5.33 7.35 14.70
CA ASP A 50 6.69 7.54 15.21
C ASP A 50 7.55 8.32 14.22
N PHE A 51 7.23 8.22 12.93
CA PHE A 51 7.89 8.98 11.87
C PHE A 51 7.44 10.45 11.83
N SER A 52 6.36 10.77 12.50
CA SER A 52 5.75 12.12 12.49
C SER A 52 5.34 12.55 11.09
N ALA A 53 4.69 11.65 10.37
CA ALA A 53 4.24 11.91 9.01
C ALA A 53 3.15 12.98 8.98
N ASP A 54 3.14 13.78 7.93
CA ASP A 54 2.14 14.83 7.72
C ASP A 54 1.03 14.40 6.78
N LEU A 55 1.29 13.38 5.97
CA LEU A 55 0.28 12.83 5.07
C LEU A 55 0.67 11.42 4.68
N VAL A 56 -0.30 10.68 4.16
CA VAL A 56 -0.11 9.31 3.70
C VAL A 56 -0.31 9.29 2.20
N VAL A 57 0.64 8.72 1.48
CA VAL A 57 0.51 8.49 0.04
C VAL A 57 0.53 6.98 -0.19
N SER A 58 -0.36 6.49 -1.00
CA SER A 58 -0.37 5.07 -1.31
C SER A 58 -0.61 4.81 -2.78
N ILE A 59 0.09 3.80 -3.29
CA ILE A 59 -0.02 3.37 -4.67
C ILE A 59 -1.14 2.35 -4.80
N GLU A 60 -1.95 2.47 -5.86
CA GLU A 60 -3.01 1.50 -6.10
C GLU A 60 -2.47 0.09 -6.24
N SER A 61 -3.21 -0.94 -5.88
CA SER A 61 -4.47 -0.78 -5.16
C SER A 61 -4.38 -1.46 -3.81
N ARG A 62 -3.49 -2.44 -3.65
CA ARG A 62 -3.37 -3.18 -2.40
C ARG A 62 -2.98 -2.27 -1.23
N GLY A 63 -2.13 -1.29 -1.51
CA GLY A 63 -1.72 -0.34 -0.48
C GLY A 63 -2.86 0.48 0.09
N PHE A 64 -3.91 0.72 -0.70
CA PHE A 64 -5.05 1.51 -0.24
C PHE A 64 -5.74 0.88 0.97
N ILE A 65 -5.71 -0.46 1.04
CA ILE A 65 -6.34 -1.18 2.15
C ILE A 65 -5.71 -0.75 3.49
N PHE A 66 -4.39 -0.71 3.52
CA PHE A 66 -3.67 -0.36 4.74
C PHE A 66 -3.60 1.15 4.95
N ALA A 67 -3.40 1.90 3.88
CA ALA A 67 -3.29 3.35 3.96
C ALA A 67 -4.56 4.00 4.46
N GLY A 68 -5.73 3.48 4.05
CA GLY A 68 -7.00 3.98 4.54
C GLY A 68 -7.11 3.84 6.06
N SER A 69 -6.70 2.68 6.57
CA SER A 69 -6.73 2.44 8.01
C SER A 69 -5.79 3.39 8.76
N VAL A 70 -4.56 3.53 8.27
CA VAL A 70 -3.56 4.37 8.91
C VAL A 70 -3.99 5.84 8.92
N SER A 71 -4.44 6.34 7.78
CA SER A 71 -4.78 7.75 7.64
C SER A 71 -5.97 8.15 8.51
N THR A 72 -6.99 7.30 8.58
CA THR A 72 -8.16 7.61 9.41
C THR A 72 -7.81 7.52 10.89
N ASP A 73 -6.96 6.59 11.27
CA ASP A 73 -6.57 6.42 12.66
C ASP A 73 -5.75 7.61 13.16
N LEU A 74 -4.89 8.16 12.32
CA LEU A 74 -4.03 9.28 12.68
C LEU A 74 -4.58 10.63 12.25
N LEU A 75 -5.73 10.66 11.59
CA LEU A 75 -6.34 11.89 11.06
C LEU A 75 -5.39 12.63 10.13
N LEU A 76 -4.78 11.89 9.23
CA LEU A 76 -3.88 12.44 8.23
C LEU A 76 -4.52 12.42 6.84
N PRO A 77 -4.16 13.37 5.98
CA PRO A 77 -4.62 13.33 4.58
C PRO A 77 -4.13 12.06 3.90
N PHE A 78 -4.95 11.52 3.01
CA PHE A 78 -4.61 10.33 2.24
C PHE A 78 -4.64 10.68 0.76
N VAL A 79 -3.48 10.62 0.12
CA VAL A 79 -3.32 10.96 -1.29
C VAL A 79 -3.16 9.69 -2.11
N LEU A 80 -3.95 9.59 -3.17
CA LEU A 80 -3.90 8.43 -4.05
C LEU A 80 -2.85 8.61 -5.12
N ALA A 81 -1.98 7.62 -5.27
CA ALA A 81 -1.06 7.55 -6.37
C ALA A 81 -1.52 6.40 -7.26
N ARG A 82 -1.88 6.69 -8.51
CA ARG A 82 -2.53 5.73 -9.37
C ARG A 82 -1.88 5.62 -10.73
N LYS A 83 -2.18 4.54 -11.42
CA LYS A 83 -1.71 4.32 -12.78
C LYS A 83 -2.31 5.37 -13.72
N PRO A 84 -1.66 5.62 -14.89
CA PRO A 84 -2.14 6.65 -15.80
C PRO A 84 -3.61 6.48 -16.18
N GLY A 85 -4.31 7.61 -16.22
CA GLY A 85 -5.70 7.65 -16.66
C GLY A 85 -6.73 7.27 -15.61
N LYS A 86 -6.30 6.98 -14.38
CA LYS A 86 -7.22 6.59 -13.32
C LYS A 86 -7.71 7.76 -12.48
N LEU A 87 -7.02 8.89 -12.53
CA LEU A 87 -7.40 10.06 -11.74
C LEU A 87 -7.99 11.13 -12.64
N PRO A 88 -9.07 11.81 -12.20
CA PRO A 88 -9.60 12.95 -12.93
C PRO A 88 -8.73 14.18 -12.72
N ASN A 89 -8.99 15.23 -13.52
CA ASN A 89 -8.31 16.52 -13.39
C ASN A 89 -6.82 16.42 -13.74
N ASP A 90 -6.12 17.50 -13.52
CA ASP A 90 -4.70 17.58 -13.80
C ASP A 90 -3.88 16.78 -12.79
N THR A 91 -2.84 16.14 -13.27
CA THR A 91 -1.99 15.31 -12.42
C THR A 91 -0.52 15.62 -12.67
N TYR A 92 0.28 15.33 -11.65
CA TYR A 92 1.72 15.18 -11.81
C TYR A 92 1.98 13.73 -12.21
N ILE A 93 2.86 13.52 -13.17
CA ILE A 93 3.20 12.18 -13.66
C ILE A 93 4.68 11.94 -13.44
N LYS A 94 5.01 10.77 -12.95
CA LYS A 94 6.39 10.31 -12.85
C LYS A 94 6.50 8.95 -13.52
N SER A 95 7.38 8.87 -14.51
CA SER A 95 7.66 7.61 -15.19
C SER A 95 8.85 6.93 -14.55
N PHE A 96 8.83 5.61 -14.56
CA PHE A 96 9.94 4.83 -14.01
C PHE A 96 10.05 3.52 -14.75
N ASP A 97 11.26 2.94 -14.72
CA ASP A 97 11.53 1.70 -15.39
C ASP A 97 11.28 0.52 -14.49
N LEU A 98 10.68 -0.50 -15.07
CA LEU A 98 10.53 -1.81 -14.45
C LEU A 98 11.58 -2.73 -15.05
N GLU A 99 11.71 -3.91 -14.44
CA GLU A 99 12.60 -4.94 -14.97
C GLU A 99 12.25 -5.29 -16.42
N TYR A 100 10.96 -5.28 -16.74
CA TYR A 100 10.45 -5.65 -18.06
C TYR A 100 9.59 -4.55 -18.67
N GLY A 101 10.13 -3.36 -18.80
CA GLY A 101 9.42 -2.25 -19.41
C GLY A 101 9.43 -1.02 -18.54
N SER A 102 8.47 -0.14 -18.79
CA SER A 102 8.33 1.10 -18.01
C SER A 102 6.86 1.34 -17.71
N THR A 103 6.63 2.12 -16.68
CA THR A 103 5.29 2.54 -16.31
C THR A 103 5.37 3.93 -15.71
N SER A 104 4.21 4.47 -15.32
CA SER A 104 4.18 5.76 -14.66
C SER A 104 3.12 5.77 -13.59
N ILE A 105 3.20 6.77 -12.73
CA ILE A 105 2.26 6.93 -11.63
C ILE A 105 1.85 8.39 -11.59
N GLU A 106 0.60 8.64 -11.21
CA GLU A 106 0.03 9.98 -11.18
C GLU A 106 -0.51 10.33 -9.81
N ILE A 107 -0.39 11.60 -9.47
CA ILE A 107 -1.00 12.18 -8.27
C ILE A 107 -1.71 13.45 -8.73
N GLN A 108 -2.90 13.72 -8.21
CA GLN A 108 -3.64 14.92 -8.56
C GLN A 108 -2.92 16.18 -8.10
N LYS A 109 -2.97 17.23 -8.93
CA LYS A 109 -2.30 18.49 -8.62
C LYS A 109 -3.01 19.28 -7.54
N ASN A 110 -4.32 19.32 -7.57
CA ASN A 110 -5.09 20.17 -6.69
C ASN A 110 -5.65 19.40 -5.50
N THR A 111 -4.75 18.84 -4.71
CA THR A 111 -5.15 18.16 -3.48
C THR A 111 -5.31 19.17 -2.37
N ASN A 112 -6.20 18.87 -1.45
CA ASN A 112 -6.56 19.76 -0.35
C ASN A 112 -5.66 19.52 0.85
N ILE A 113 -4.38 19.70 0.65
CA ILE A 113 -3.41 19.43 1.70
C ILE A 113 -2.76 20.70 2.19
#